data_cd4487caafff8ba63d030ddff4b45471
#
_entry.id   cd4487caafff8ba63d030ddff4b45471
#
_cell.length_a   1.000
_cell.length_b   1.000
_cell.length_c   1.000
_cell.angle_alpha   90.00
_cell.angle_beta   90.00
_cell.angle_gamma   90.00
#
_symmetry.space_group_name_H-M   'P 1'
#
loop_
_entity.id
_entity.type
_entity.pdbx_description
1 polymer ?
#
loop_
_entity_poly.entity_id
_entity_poly.type
_entity_poly.pdbx_seq_one_letter_code
_entity_poly.pdbx_strand_id
1 'polypeptide(L)'
;MQQGFIIPVYNHGDTLQNVVESLSKFNLPIIVVDDGNKEKDKVFMHLVAQKYPNVTLVENRYNRGKGYSVCKGIKIAYKKGITHLFQIDADGQHDMEKCELFLNESKNNPEALICGYPNFDETVPPERLNGRKISNNYASFVTLTKDYIKDAMCGYRIYPVEPFYKICKFSYIDSHMGFDTEILVRMIWKNIPLIYHPVDVSYPINGKSNFRMIRDNIRISFMFARMTIGMWIRYPILRKRRNDERRRANK
;
A
#
# COMPACT_ATOMS: atom_id res chain seq x y z
N MET A 1 -3.24 2.79 21.02
CA MET A 1 -3.10 2.66 19.56
C MET A 1 -4.38 2.06 19.01
N GLN A 2 -4.99 2.65 17.99
CA GLN A 2 -6.20 2.14 17.33
C GLN A 2 -5.82 1.69 15.91
N GLN A 3 -5.95 0.40 15.64
CA GLN A 3 -5.69 -0.18 14.32
C GLN A 3 -6.99 -0.32 13.52
N GLY A 4 -6.87 -0.42 12.19
CA GLY A 4 -7.98 -0.70 11.28
C GLY A 4 -7.48 -1.20 9.94
N PHE A 5 -8.39 -1.58 9.07
CA PHE A 5 -8.11 -2.07 7.71
C PHE A 5 -8.62 -1.09 6.67
N ILE A 6 -7.97 -1.06 5.51
CA ILE A 6 -8.45 -0.38 4.31
C ILE A 6 -8.38 -1.32 3.12
N ILE A 7 -9.50 -1.41 2.39
CA ILE A 7 -9.66 -2.28 1.22
C ILE A 7 -10.13 -1.40 0.06
N PRO A 8 -9.24 -0.99 -0.87
CA PRO A 8 -9.65 -0.37 -2.12
C PRO A 8 -10.21 -1.46 -3.05
N VAL A 9 -11.40 -1.21 -3.62
CA VAL A 9 -12.12 -2.20 -4.45
C VAL A 9 -12.36 -1.64 -5.84
N TYR A 10 -11.90 -2.39 -6.88
CA TYR A 10 -12.25 -2.15 -8.27
C TYR A 10 -12.28 -3.46 -9.05
N ASN A 11 -13.43 -3.83 -9.63
CA ASN A 11 -13.70 -5.09 -10.34
C ASN A 11 -13.54 -6.38 -9.50
N HIS A 12 -13.56 -6.28 -8.17
CA HIS A 12 -13.38 -7.37 -7.21
C HIS A 12 -14.47 -7.35 -6.12
N GLY A 13 -15.70 -6.98 -6.48
CA GLY A 13 -16.83 -6.99 -5.55
C GLY A 13 -17.19 -8.41 -5.06
N ASP A 14 -17.03 -9.40 -5.94
CA ASP A 14 -17.33 -10.81 -5.69
C ASP A 14 -16.39 -11.46 -4.66
N THR A 15 -15.13 -11.03 -4.56
CA THR A 15 -14.15 -11.56 -3.61
C THR A 15 -14.14 -10.81 -2.28
N LEU A 16 -14.69 -9.61 -2.23
CA LEU A 16 -14.66 -8.73 -1.06
C LEU A 16 -15.24 -9.39 0.19
N GLN A 17 -16.32 -10.15 0.07
CA GLN A 17 -16.95 -10.79 1.23
C GLN A 17 -15.98 -11.73 1.95
N ASN A 18 -15.26 -12.56 1.21
CA ASN A 18 -14.29 -13.52 1.78
C ASN A 18 -13.14 -12.78 2.49
N VAL A 19 -12.66 -11.67 1.89
CA VAL A 19 -11.62 -10.83 2.50
C VAL A 19 -12.13 -10.21 3.80
N VAL A 20 -13.31 -9.60 3.80
CA VAL A 20 -13.89 -8.98 5.01
C VAL A 20 -14.18 -10.02 6.09
N GLU A 21 -14.70 -11.20 5.71
CA GLU A 21 -14.96 -12.30 6.65
C GLU A 21 -13.68 -12.74 7.36
N SER A 22 -12.58 -12.92 6.62
CA SER A 22 -11.26 -13.26 7.18
C SER A 22 -10.72 -12.18 8.12
N LEU A 23 -11.03 -10.90 7.87
CA LEU A 23 -10.59 -9.78 8.71
C LEU A 23 -11.51 -9.53 9.92
N SER A 24 -12.75 -9.97 9.86
CA SER A 24 -13.74 -9.73 10.93
C SER A 24 -13.37 -10.37 12.26
N LYS A 25 -12.57 -11.45 12.24
CA LYS A 25 -12.03 -12.10 13.45
C LYS A 25 -11.20 -11.16 14.33
N PHE A 26 -10.62 -10.09 13.76
CA PHE A 26 -9.82 -9.13 14.51
C PHE A 26 -10.65 -8.07 15.23
N ASN A 27 -11.94 -7.98 14.93
CA ASN A 27 -12.88 -7.00 15.51
C ASN A 27 -12.37 -5.54 15.41
N LEU A 28 -11.70 -5.21 14.30
CA LEU A 28 -11.17 -3.89 14.00
C LEU A 28 -12.04 -3.17 12.95
N PRO A 29 -12.05 -1.82 12.92
CA PRO A 29 -12.70 -1.06 11.87
C PRO A 29 -12.15 -1.41 10.49
N ILE A 30 -13.02 -1.60 9.50
CA ILE A 30 -12.68 -1.88 8.10
C ILE A 30 -13.25 -0.74 7.24
N ILE A 31 -12.39 -0.05 6.52
CA ILE A 31 -12.78 0.98 5.55
C ILE A 31 -12.70 0.37 4.15
N VAL A 32 -13.86 0.12 3.55
CA VAL A 32 -13.97 -0.33 2.15
C VAL A 32 -14.15 0.90 1.27
N VAL A 33 -13.30 1.06 0.27
CA VAL A 33 -13.39 2.18 -0.67
C VAL A 33 -13.70 1.66 -2.06
N ASP A 34 -14.95 1.85 -2.50
CA ASP A 34 -15.38 1.62 -3.87
C ASP A 34 -14.72 2.61 -4.81
N ASP A 35 -13.90 2.13 -5.74
CA ASP A 35 -13.25 2.98 -6.75
C ASP A 35 -14.10 3.15 -8.03
N GLY A 36 -15.40 3.37 -7.86
CA GLY A 36 -16.33 3.63 -8.96
C GLY A 36 -16.64 2.37 -9.77
N ASN A 37 -17.01 1.32 -9.08
CA ASN A 37 -17.41 0.05 -9.67
C ASN A 37 -18.75 0.15 -10.41
N LYS A 38 -19.04 -0.88 -11.22
CA LYS A 38 -20.34 -1.07 -11.85
C LYS A 38 -21.37 -1.55 -10.80
N GLU A 39 -22.65 -1.36 -11.08
CA GLU A 39 -23.72 -1.69 -10.14
C GLU A 39 -23.70 -3.14 -9.64
N LYS A 40 -23.32 -4.10 -10.49
CA LYS A 40 -23.18 -5.51 -10.09
C LYS A 40 -22.18 -5.73 -8.94
N ASP A 41 -21.04 -4.99 -8.94
CA ASP A 41 -20.03 -5.10 -7.88
C ASP A 41 -20.45 -4.29 -6.65
N LYS A 42 -21.16 -3.16 -6.82
CA LYS A 42 -21.69 -2.34 -5.73
C LYS A 42 -22.69 -3.11 -4.88
N VAL A 43 -23.54 -3.93 -5.48
CA VAL A 43 -24.49 -4.78 -4.73
C VAL A 43 -23.75 -5.63 -3.69
N PHE A 44 -22.66 -6.28 -4.06
CA PHE A 44 -21.86 -7.08 -3.12
C PHE A 44 -21.27 -6.21 -2.00
N MET A 45 -20.76 -5.02 -2.32
CA MET A 45 -20.18 -4.11 -1.32
C MET A 45 -21.23 -3.61 -0.33
N HIS A 46 -22.45 -3.28 -0.79
CA HIS A 46 -23.54 -2.90 0.09
C HIS A 46 -23.99 -4.06 1.00
N LEU A 47 -24.08 -5.28 0.47
CA LEU A 47 -24.39 -6.46 1.26
C LEU A 47 -23.33 -6.72 2.34
N VAL A 48 -22.07 -6.57 2.01
CA VAL A 48 -20.96 -6.68 2.98
C VAL A 48 -21.07 -5.60 4.05
N ALA A 49 -21.34 -4.34 3.68
CA ALA A 49 -21.47 -3.26 4.65
C ALA A 49 -22.70 -3.43 5.57
N GLN A 50 -23.79 -4.05 5.08
CA GLN A 50 -24.96 -4.39 5.91
C GLN A 50 -24.69 -5.56 6.85
N LYS A 51 -23.96 -6.58 6.38
CA LYS A 51 -23.65 -7.78 7.16
C LYS A 51 -22.63 -7.54 8.29
N TYR A 52 -21.65 -6.63 8.08
CA TYR A 52 -20.55 -6.41 9.00
C TYR A 52 -20.58 -4.97 9.59
N PRO A 53 -21.02 -4.78 10.85
CA PRO A 53 -21.18 -3.44 11.45
C PRO A 53 -19.89 -2.64 11.59
N ASN A 54 -18.73 -3.31 11.61
CA ASN A 54 -17.41 -2.70 11.66
C ASN A 54 -16.91 -2.22 10.28
N VAL A 55 -17.67 -2.46 9.19
CA VAL A 55 -17.36 -2.00 7.84
C VAL A 55 -17.93 -0.59 7.62
N THR A 56 -17.09 0.31 7.13
CA THR A 56 -17.49 1.62 6.61
C THR A 56 -17.28 1.61 5.09
N LEU A 57 -18.37 1.57 4.32
CA LEU A 57 -18.32 1.68 2.86
C LEU A 57 -18.24 3.15 2.43
N VAL A 58 -17.32 3.45 1.53
CA VAL A 58 -17.10 4.78 0.96
C VAL A 58 -17.00 4.67 -0.55
N GLU A 59 -17.86 5.38 -1.28
CA GLU A 59 -17.97 5.25 -2.73
C GLU A 59 -17.34 6.44 -3.47
N ASN A 60 -16.61 6.16 -4.54
CA ASN A 60 -16.22 7.14 -5.55
C ASN A 60 -17.27 7.11 -6.68
N ARG A 61 -17.60 8.28 -7.21
CA ARG A 61 -18.54 8.40 -8.32
C ARG A 61 -18.07 7.68 -9.59
N TYR A 62 -16.76 7.61 -9.80
CA TYR A 62 -16.11 6.97 -10.95
C TYR A 62 -14.72 6.49 -10.54
N ASN A 63 -14.11 5.61 -11.34
CA ASN A 63 -12.76 5.10 -11.09
C ASN A 63 -11.73 6.23 -11.09
N ARG A 64 -11.04 6.36 -9.97
CA ARG A 64 -9.97 7.35 -9.75
C ARG A 64 -8.62 6.72 -9.48
N GLY A 65 -8.59 5.39 -9.36
CA GLY A 65 -7.41 4.58 -9.13
C GLY A 65 -7.16 4.25 -7.66
N LYS A 66 -6.40 3.17 -7.46
CA LYS A 66 -6.05 2.62 -6.12
C LYS A 66 -5.50 3.69 -5.19
N GLY A 67 -4.52 4.47 -5.65
CA GLY A 67 -3.87 5.49 -4.84
C GLY A 67 -4.83 6.57 -4.34
N TYR A 68 -5.76 7.02 -5.19
CA TYR A 68 -6.80 7.95 -4.76
C TYR A 68 -7.70 7.34 -3.68
N SER A 69 -8.13 6.11 -3.87
CA SER A 69 -9.01 5.39 -2.95
C SER A 69 -8.34 5.14 -1.61
N VAL A 70 -7.06 4.75 -1.59
CA VAL A 70 -6.29 4.61 -0.35
C VAL A 70 -6.12 5.96 0.35
N CYS A 71 -5.75 7.03 -0.36
CA CYS A 71 -5.65 8.37 0.24
C CYS A 71 -6.99 8.89 0.80
N LYS A 72 -8.12 8.55 0.17
CA LYS A 72 -9.46 8.85 0.69
C LYS A 72 -9.73 8.09 2.00
N GLY A 73 -9.41 6.80 2.05
CA GLY A 73 -9.53 5.98 3.24
C GLY A 73 -8.65 6.47 4.39
N ILE A 74 -7.41 6.85 4.12
CA ILE A 74 -6.50 7.46 5.11
C ILE A 74 -7.08 8.73 5.73
N LYS A 75 -7.72 9.60 4.93
CA LYS A 75 -8.39 10.81 5.44
C LYS A 75 -9.53 10.47 6.39
N ILE A 76 -10.27 9.41 6.09
CA ILE A 76 -11.37 8.93 6.94
C ILE A 76 -10.82 8.29 8.21
N ALA A 77 -9.80 7.44 8.10
CA ALA A 77 -9.12 6.84 9.23
C ALA A 77 -8.60 7.91 10.22
N TYR A 78 -7.93 8.94 9.69
CA TYR A 78 -7.44 10.07 10.50
C TYR A 78 -8.56 10.78 11.25
N LYS A 79 -9.70 11.06 10.58
CA LYS A 79 -10.86 11.70 11.21
C LYS A 79 -11.52 10.81 12.27
N LYS A 80 -11.47 9.49 12.12
CA LYS A 80 -12.00 8.51 13.07
C LYS A 80 -11.03 8.20 14.22
N GLY A 81 -9.84 8.81 14.28
CA GLY A 81 -8.84 8.56 15.30
C GLY A 81 -8.10 7.25 15.15
N ILE A 82 -8.23 6.57 14.01
CA ILE A 82 -7.44 5.37 13.68
C ILE A 82 -5.99 5.82 13.48
N THR A 83 -5.07 5.18 14.23
CA THR A 83 -3.65 5.56 14.23
C THR A 83 -2.80 4.74 13.26
N HIS A 84 -3.23 3.50 12.98
CA HIS A 84 -2.54 2.57 12.08
C HIS A 84 -3.56 1.91 11.15
N LEU A 85 -3.28 1.94 9.85
CA LEU A 85 -4.19 1.43 8.84
C LEU A 85 -3.51 0.38 7.97
N PHE A 86 -4.06 -0.83 7.98
CA PHE A 86 -3.57 -1.96 7.22
C PHE A 86 -4.25 -2.00 5.84
N GLN A 87 -3.48 -1.77 4.79
CA GLN A 87 -3.96 -1.91 3.42
C GLN A 87 -3.93 -3.38 3.01
N ILE A 88 -5.06 -3.85 2.49
CA ILE A 88 -5.24 -5.20 1.92
C ILE A 88 -6.01 -5.04 0.61
N ASP A 89 -5.57 -5.72 -0.44
CA ASP A 89 -6.26 -5.67 -1.73
C ASP A 89 -7.49 -6.60 -1.73
N ALA A 90 -8.53 -6.23 -2.48
CA ALA A 90 -9.81 -6.96 -2.51
C ALA A 90 -9.79 -8.25 -3.34
N ASP A 91 -8.69 -8.54 -4.07
CA ASP A 91 -8.57 -9.68 -4.98
C ASP A 91 -8.37 -11.04 -4.28
N GLY A 92 -8.18 -11.02 -2.96
CA GLY A 92 -7.98 -12.22 -2.14
C GLY A 92 -6.62 -12.89 -2.33
N GLN A 93 -5.65 -12.23 -2.97
CA GLN A 93 -4.32 -12.80 -3.22
C GLN A 93 -3.38 -12.71 -2.02
N HIS A 94 -3.73 -11.93 -1.01
CA HIS A 94 -2.90 -11.75 0.18
C HIS A 94 -3.09 -12.86 1.21
N ASP A 95 -2.00 -13.24 1.85
CA ASP A 95 -1.99 -14.18 2.96
C ASP A 95 -2.65 -13.57 4.22
N MET A 96 -3.90 -14.01 4.48
CA MET A 96 -4.68 -13.53 5.63
C MET A 96 -4.18 -14.10 6.97
N GLU A 97 -3.38 -15.17 6.97
CA GLU A 97 -2.81 -15.76 8.20
C GLU A 97 -1.73 -14.85 8.77
N LYS A 98 -1.01 -14.11 7.93
CA LYS A 98 0.02 -13.15 8.37
C LYS A 98 -0.54 -11.86 8.97
N CYS A 99 -1.85 -11.60 8.89
CA CYS A 99 -2.44 -10.37 9.43
C CYS A 99 -2.11 -10.16 10.90
N GLU A 100 -2.17 -11.20 11.72
CA GLU A 100 -1.89 -11.11 13.15
C GLU A 100 -0.44 -10.71 13.43
N LEU A 101 0.53 -11.31 12.70
CA LEU A 101 1.94 -10.94 12.79
C LEU A 101 2.13 -9.45 12.49
N PHE A 102 1.54 -8.94 11.41
CA PHE A 102 1.65 -7.53 11.03
C PHE A 102 1.03 -6.59 12.06
N LEU A 103 -0.15 -6.93 12.57
CA LEU A 103 -0.82 -6.15 13.60
C LEU A 103 0.01 -6.08 14.89
N ASN A 104 0.60 -7.18 15.32
CA ASN A 104 1.48 -7.23 16.49
C ASN A 104 2.78 -6.46 16.25
N GLU A 105 3.40 -6.61 15.07
CA GLU A 105 4.60 -5.85 14.71
C GLU A 105 4.35 -4.34 14.75
N SER A 106 3.21 -3.87 14.23
CA SER A 106 2.89 -2.44 14.28
C SER A 106 2.59 -1.92 15.68
N LYS A 107 2.14 -2.79 16.62
CA LYS A 107 2.01 -2.44 18.05
C LYS A 107 3.37 -2.25 18.71
N ASN A 108 4.30 -3.13 18.38
CA ASN A 108 5.66 -3.10 18.93
C ASN A 108 6.51 -1.96 18.36
N ASN A 109 6.19 -1.53 17.13
CA ASN A 109 6.93 -0.50 16.38
C ASN A 109 5.97 0.56 15.81
N PRO A 110 5.34 1.40 16.66
CA PRO A 110 4.25 2.28 16.24
C PRO A 110 4.66 3.40 15.28
N GLU A 111 5.92 3.73 15.17
CA GLU A 111 6.46 4.69 14.20
C GLU A 111 6.83 4.08 12.85
N ALA A 112 6.87 2.73 12.74
CA ALA A 112 7.32 2.06 11.55
C ALA A 112 6.20 1.84 10.54
N LEU A 113 6.56 1.83 9.26
CA LEU A 113 5.78 1.27 8.18
C LEU A 113 6.08 -0.23 8.09
N ILE A 114 5.09 -1.08 8.39
CA ILE A 114 5.25 -2.53 8.28
C ILE A 114 4.89 -2.95 6.86
N CYS A 115 5.83 -3.59 6.17
CA CYS A 115 5.73 -3.92 4.76
C CYS A 115 5.79 -5.42 4.53
N GLY A 116 4.86 -5.95 3.74
CA GLY A 116 5.02 -7.25 3.12
C GLY A 116 5.97 -7.20 1.93
N TYR A 117 6.71 -8.27 1.73
CA TYR A 117 7.39 -8.53 0.46
C TYR A 117 7.03 -9.95 0.00
N PRO A 118 6.68 -10.11 -1.29
CA PRO A 118 6.22 -11.40 -1.79
C PRO A 118 7.34 -12.44 -1.73
N ASN A 119 7.01 -13.59 -1.16
CA ASN A 119 7.77 -14.80 -1.35
C ASN A 119 7.27 -15.44 -2.65
N PHE A 120 8.07 -15.37 -3.70
CA PHE A 120 7.67 -15.83 -5.02
C PHE A 120 7.95 -17.33 -5.16
N ASP A 121 6.97 -18.04 -5.66
CA ASP A 121 7.12 -19.39 -6.17
C ASP A 121 7.50 -19.39 -7.67
N GLU A 122 7.65 -20.58 -8.25
CA GLU A 122 8.04 -20.76 -9.66
C GLU A 122 6.94 -20.33 -10.67
N THR A 123 5.74 -20.00 -10.19
CA THR A 123 4.57 -19.66 -11.04
C THR A 123 4.53 -18.18 -11.46
N VAL A 124 5.41 -17.35 -10.91
CA VAL A 124 5.40 -15.90 -11.15
C VAL A 124 5.91 -15.57 -12.55
N PRO A 125 5.14 -14.82 -13.37
CA PRO A 125 5.58 -14.40 -14.69
C PRO A 125 6.87 -13.56 -14.64
N PRO A 126 7.89 -13.83 -15.50
CA PRO A 126 9.17 -13.11 -15.50
C PRO A 126 9.03 -11.59 -15.67
N GLU A 127 8.02 -11.12 -16.41
CA GLU A 127 7.76 -9.70 -16.63
C GLU A 127 7.41 -8.99 -15.31
N ARG A 128 6.68 -9.66 -14.41
CA ARG A 128 6.34 -9.12 -13.08
C ARG A 128 7.59 -8.99 -12.21
N LEU A 129 8.48 -9.98 -12.25
CA LEU A 129 9.75 -9.93 -11.51
C LEU A 129 10.64 -8.79 -12.02
N ASN A 130 10.74 -8.60 -13.33
CA ASN A 130 11.51 -7.52 -13.92
C ASN A 130 10.94 -6.14 -13.57
N GLY A 131 9.63 -5.95 -13.66
CA GLY A 131 8.96 -4.71 -13.23
C GLY A 131 9.23 -4.37 -11.76
N ARG A 132 9.23 -5.38 -10.87
CA ARG A 132 9.56 -5.19 -9.45
C ARG A 132 11.02 -4.80 -9.24
N LYS A 133 11.96 -5.46 -9.92
CA LYS A 133 13.39 -5.11 -9.83
C LYS A 133 13.62 -3.66 -10.25
N ILE A 134 12.99 -3.21 -11.34
CA ILE A 134 13.09 -1.81 -11.79
C ILE A 134 12.55 -0.88 -10.72
N SER A 135 11.35 -1.13 -10.17
CA SER A 135 10.73 -0.30 -9.15
C SER A 135 11.52 -0.27 -7.84
N ASN A 136 12.06 -1.41 -7.40
CA ASN A 136 12.88 -1.51 -6.19
C ASN A 136 14.20 -0.74 -6.33
N ASN A 137 14.90 -0.92 -7.45
CA ASN A 137 16.14 -0.22 -7.76
C ASN A 137 15.89 1.29 -7.85
N TYR A 138 14.80 1.68 -8.50
CA TYR A 138 14.43 3.08 -8.61
C TYR A 138 14.10 3.69 -7.23
N ALA A 139 13.30 3.00 -6.41
CA ALA A 139 12.97 3.46 -5.06
C ALA A 139 14.24 3.60 -4.19
N SER A 140 15.17 2.64 -4.28
CA SER A 140 16.46 2.71 -3.61
C SER A 140 17.32 3.89 -4.09
N PHE A 141 17.30 4.17 -5.40
CA PHE A 141 18.01 5.31 -5.98
C PHE A 141 17.48 6.65 -5.44
N VAL A 142 16.16 6.88 -5.50
CA VAL A 142 15.58 8.18 -5.10
C VAL A 142 15.51 8.39 -3.58
N THR A 143 15.71 7.35 -2.80
CA THR A 143 15.82 7.43 -1.33
C THR A 143 17.26 7.44 -0.84
N LEU A 144 18.23 7.17 -1.73
CA LEU A 144 19.65 6.97 -1.43
C LEU A 144 19.91 5.82 -0.44
N THR A 145 18.97 4.88 -0.31
CA THR A 145 19.13 3.67 0.51
C THR A 145 19.73 2.54 -0.33
N LYS A 146 20.68 1.77 0.23
CA LYS A 146 21.17 0.54 -0.40
C LYS A 146 20.56 -0.66 0.33
N ASP A 147 20.09 -1.65 -0.44
CA ASP A 147 19.66 -2.97 0.05
C ASP A 147 18.55 -2.96 1.12
N TYR A 148 17.94 -1.80 1.38
CA TYR A 148 16.92 -1.63 2.40
C TYR A 148 15.49 -1.89 1.87
N ILE A 149 15.25 -1.68 0.57
CA ILE A 149 13.94 -1.86 -0.03
C ILE A 149 13.83 -3.26 -0.62
N LYS A 150 13.11 -4.13 0.09
CA LYS A 150 12.82 -5.50 -0.38
C LYS A 150 11.74 -5.51 -1.46
N ASP A 151 10.68 -4.72 -1.28
CA ASP A 151 9.61 -4.58 -2.27
C ASP A 151 8.94 -3.20 -2.19
N ALA A 152 8.90 -2.51 -3.34
CA ALA A 152 8.28 -1.19 -3.47
C ALA A 152 6.83 -1.25 -3.97
N MET A 153 6.38 -2.40 -4.48
CA MET A 153 5.08 -2.54 -5.16
C MET A 153 4.03 -3.31 -4.37
N CYS A 154 4.44 -4.04 -3.31
CA CYS A 154 3.50 -4.80 -2.50
C CYS A 154 2.59 -3.84 -1.71
N GLY A 155 1.28 -4.00 -1.86
CA GLY A 155 0.29 -3.20 -1.15
C GLY A 155 -0.04 -3.70 0.26
N TYR A 156 0.47 -4.84 0.66
CA TYR A 156 0.22 -5.42 1.99
C TYR A 156 1.06 -4.70 3.05
N ARG A 157 0.54 -3.60 3.58
CA ARG A 157 1.28 -2.68 4.47
C ARG A 157 0.43 -2.11 5.59
N ILE A 158 1.03 -1.97 6.78
CA ILE A 158 0.44 -1.16 7.85
C ILE A 158 1.14 0.19 7.90
N TYR A 159 0.36 1.24 7.71
CA TYR A 159 0.82 2.61 7.70
C TYR A 159 0.52 3.31 9.02
N PRO A 160 1.46 4.06 9.61
CA PRO A 160 1.14 5.08 10.57
C PRO A 160 0.31 6.18 9.87
N VAL A 161 -0.92 6.40 10.34
CA VAL A 161 -1.94 7.20 9.62
C VAL A 161 -1.57 8.68 9.57
N GLU A 162 -1.05 9.26 10.65
CA GLU A 162 -0.76 10.69 10.70
C GLU A 162 0.27 11.15 9.66
N PRO A 163 1.47 10.54 9.56
CA PRO A 163 2.43 10.93 8.52
C PRO A 163 1.89 10.67 7.11
N PHE A 164 1.15 9.60 6.89
CA PHE A 164 0.53 9.34 5.59
C PHE A 164 -0.53 10.40 5.24
N TYR A 165 -1.40 10.74 6.19
CA TYR A 165 -2.38 11.81 5.99
C TYR A 165 -1.72 13.14 5.61
N LYS A 166 -0.64 13.52 6.31
CA LYS A 166 0.14 14.72 5.98
C LYS A 166 0.71 14.67 4.57
N ILE A 167 1.23 13.51 4.14
CA ILE A 167 1.70 13.32 2.76
C ILE A 167 0.55 13.52 1.76
N CYS A 168 -0.62 12.89 1.97
CA CYS A 168 -1.79 13.05 1.10
C CYS A 168 -2.34 14.49 1.06
N LYS A 169 -2.20 15.23 2.16
CA LYS A 169 -2.69 16.60 2.26
C LYS A 169 -1.80 17.62 1.54
N PHE A 170 -0.49 17.44 1.62
CA PHE A 170 0.48 18.44 1.16
C PHE A 170 1.28 18.05 -0.08
N SER A 171 0.98 16.90 -0.68
CA SER A 171 1.68 16.43 -1.88
C SER A 171 0.71 15.85 -2.89
N TYR A 172 1.01 16.05 -4.16
CA TYR A 172 0.41 15.26 -5.22
C TYR A 172 0.98 13.84 -5.16
N ILE A 173 0.13 12.83 -5.19
CA ILE A 173 0.48 11.41 -5.20
C ILE A 173 -0.14 10.76 -6.43
N ASP A 174 0.56 9.82 -7.04
CA ASP A 174 0.00 9.03 -8.14
C ASP A 174 -1.28 8.33 -7.68
N SER A 175 -2.32 8.51 -8.46
CA SER A 175 -3.65 7.96 -8.12
C SER A 175 -3.83 6.51 -8.53
N HIS A 176 -2.92 5.94 -9.33
CA HIS A 176 -3.05 4.61 -9.94
C HIS A 176 -1.94 3.65 -9.50
N MET A 177 -1.31 2.94 -10.46
CA MET A 177 -0.37 1.84 -10.18
C MET A 177 1.00 2.29 -9.64
N GLY A 178 1.40 3.54 -9.84
CA GLY A 178 2.63 4.09 -9.24
C GLY A 178 2.52 4.39 -7.75
N PHE A 179 1.31 4.38 -7.20
CA PHE A 179 1.01 4.76 -5.83
C PHE A 179 1.85 4.02 -4.78
N ASP A 180 1.86 2.68 -4.82
CA ASP A 180 2.52 1.86 -3.78
C ASP A 180 4.03 2.15 -3.70
N THR A 181 4.67 2.38 -4.84
CA THR A 181 6.08 2.78 -4.91
C THR A 181 6.27 4.22 -4.42
N GLU A 182 5.44 5.16 -4.87
CA GLU A 182 5.56 6.55 -4.49
C GLU A 182 5.35 6.78 -2.99
N ILE A 183 4.33 6.17 -2.40
CA ILE A 183 4.06 6.36 -0.97
C ILE A 183 5.18 5.78 -0.11
N LEU A 184 5.75 4.63 -0.47
CA LEU A 184 6.93 4.08 0.19
C LEU A 184 8.10 5.06 0.19
N VAL A 185 8.46 5.59 -0.98
CA VAL A 185 9.53 6.59 -1.14
C VAL A 185 9.28 7.81 -0.26
N ARG A 186 8.06 8.33 -0.24
CA ARG A 186 7.70 9.50 0.56
C ARG A 186 7.76 9.24 2.06
N MET A 187 7.38 8.04 2.51
CA MET A 187 7.51 7.63 3.91
C MET A 187 8.99 7.57 4.33
N ILE A 188 9.86 7.01 3.49
CA ILE A 188 11.31 7.01 3.72
C ILE A 188 11.85 8.44 3.77
N TRP A 189 11.43 9.32 2.88
CA TRP A 189 11.83 10.74 2.92
C TRP A 189 11.39 11.44 4.22
N LYS A 190 10.31 10.99 4.84
CA LYS A 190 9.85 11.45 6.16
C LYS A 190 10.58 10.77 7.33
N ASN A 191 11.56 9.92 7.04
CA ASN A 191 12.33 9.17 8.03
C ASN A 191 11.49 8.15 8.82
N ILE A 192 10.44 7.61 8.20
CA ILE A 192 9.65 6.52 8.77
C ILE A 192 10.46 5.22 8.64
N PRO A 193 10.73 4.50 9.73
CA PRO A 193 11.40 3.21 9.68
C PRO A 193 10.58 2.18 8.88
N LEU A 194 11.27 1.27 8.16
CA LEU A 194 10.63 0.16 7.46
C LEU A 194 10.94 -1.16 8.16
N ILE A 195 9.90 -1.97 8.36
CA ILE A 195 10.04 -3.35 8.83
C ILE A 195 9.40 -4.25 7.78
N TYR A 196 10.12 -5.28 7.37
CA TYR A 196 9.70 -6.17 6.29
C TYR A 196 9.46 -7.59 6.76
N HIS A 197 8.31 -8.16 6.38
CA HIS A 197 7.99 -9.58 6.57
C HIS A 197 7.67 -10.26 5.24
N PRO A 198 8.09 -11.52 5.05
CA PRO A 198 7.70 -12.29 3.86
C PRO A 198 6.21 -12.60 3.92
N VAL A 199 5.54 -12.48 2.76
CA VAL A 199 4.13 -12.83 2.59
C VAL A 199 3.98 -13.71 1.37
N ASP A 200 3.21 -14.77 1.48
CA ASP A 200 2.90 -15.61 0.35
C ASP A 200 1.81 -14.93 -0.50
N VAL A 201 2.03 -14.87 -1.79
CA VAL A 201 1.10 -14.26 -2.74
C VAL A 201 0.71 -15.30 -3.76
N SER A 202 -0.56 -15.69 -3.76
CA SER A 202 -1.10 -16.63 -4.73
C SER A 202 -1.51 -15.90 -6.00
N TYR A 203 -1.01 -16.34 -7.15
CA TYR A 203 -1.42 -15.84 -8.46
C TYR A 203 -2.38 -16.84 -9.11
N PRO A 204 -3.71 -16.61 -9.07
CA PRO A 204 -4.64 -17.49 -9.77
C PRO A 204 -4.39 -17.43 -11.27
N ILE A 205 -4.40 -18.59 -11.93
CA ILE A 205 -4.11 -18.78 -13.37
C ILE A 205 -5.00 -17.87 -14.26
N ASN A 206 -6.20 -17.51 -13.80
CA ASN A 206 -7.15 -16.62 -14.47
C ASN A 206 -7.34 -15.28 -13.76
N GLY A 207 -6.39 -14.83 -12.96
CA GLY A 207 -6.49 -13.58 -12.20
C GLY A 207 -6.65 -12.37 -13.13
N LYS A 208 -7.68 -11.54 -12.87
CA LYS A 208 -7.91 -10.30 -13.61
C LYS A 208 -6.87 -9.25 -13.20
N SER A 209 -6.02 -8.82 -14.14
CA SER A 209 -5.13 -7.69 -13.92
C SER A 209 -5.80 -6.40 -14.39
N ASN A 210 -5.86 -5.40 -13.53
CA ASN A 210 -6.32 -4.05 -13.88
C ASN A 210 -5.20 -3.18 -14.49
N PHE A 211 -4.00 -3.73 -14.67
CA PHE A 211 -2.84 -3.03 -15.23
C PHE A 211 -2.99 -2.82 -16.75
N ARG A 212 -2.92 -1.56 -17.18
CA ARG A 212 -2.97 -1.16 -18.60
C ARG A 212 -1.57 -0.79 -19.07
N MET A 213 -0.90 -1.72 -19.77
CA MET A 213 0.53 -1.68 -20.08
C MET A 213 1.03 -0.29 -20.55
N ILE A 214 0.45 0.29 -21.60
CA ILE A 214 0.93 1.57 -22.14
C ILE A 214 0.62 2.73 -21.19
N ARG A 215 -0.64 2.86 -20.77
CA ARG A 215 -1.11 3.99 -19.98
C ARG A 215 -0.46 4.06 -18.60
N ASP A 216 -0.34 2.90 -17.95
CA ASP A 216 0.21 2.86 -16.58
C ASP A 216 1.74 3.00 -16.61
N ASN A 217 2.44 2.47 -17.62
CA ASN A 217 3.87 2.72 -17.79
C ASN A 217 4.19 4.20 -18.04
N ILE A 218 3.40 4.91 -18.85
CA ILE A 218 3.54 6.36 -19.04
C ILE A 218 3.37 7.09 -17.70
N ARG A 219 2.34 6.77 -16.91
CA ARG A 219 2.09 7.38 -15.59
C ARG A 219 3.22 7.09 -14.60
N ILE A 220 3.69 5.83 -14.56
CA ILE A 220 4.82 5.44 -13.71
C ILE A 220 6.09 6.21 -14.10
N SER A 221 6.34 6.41 -15.40
CA SER A 221 7.47 7.21 -15.88
C SER A 221 7.38 8.67 -15.42
N PHE A 222 6.20 9.29 -15.48
CA PHE A 222 5.97 10.63 -14.92
C PHE A 222 6.15 10.67 -13.41
N MET A 223 5.66 9.65 -12.69
CA MET A 223 5.88 9.53 -11.27
C MET A 223 7.38 9.43 -10.96
N PHE A 224 8.12 8.62 -11.68
CA PHE A 224 9.57 8.51 -11.54
C PHE A 224 10.27 9.84 -11.78
N ALA A 225 9.96 10.56 -12.86
CA ALA A 225 10.53 11.88 -13.11
C ALA A 225 10.28 12.85 -11.94
N ARG A 226 9.05 12.90 -11.44
CA ARG A 226 8.68 13.74 -10.29
C ARG A 226 9.41 13.36 -9.00
N MET A 227 9.57 12.06 -8.73
CA MET A 227 10.31 11.59 -7.55
C MET A 227 11.80 11.90 -7.67
N THR A 228 12.38 11.81 -8.87
CA THR A 228 13.77 12.19 -9.11
C THR A 228 14.00 13.67 -8.78
N ILE A 229 13.14 14.56 -9.26
CA ILE A 229 13.18 15.99 -8.89
C ILE A 229 13.04 16.15 -7.37
N GLY A 230 12.10 15.42 -6.76
CA GLY A 230 11.90 15.43 -5.30
C GLY A 230 13.12 14.97 -4.51
N MET A 231 13.86 13.98 -5.02
CA MET A 231 15.14 13.53 -4.47
C MET A 231 16.21 14.65 -4.54
N TRP A 232 16.34 15.31 -5.68
CA TRP A 232 17.34 16.37 -5.86
C TRP A 232 17.15 17.50 -4.86
N ILE A 233 15.90 17.94 -4.65
CA ILE A 233 15.55 18.96 -3.64
C ILE A 233 15.97 18.50 -2.22
N ARG A 234 15.87 17.20 -1.93
CA ARG A 234 16.16 16.60 -0.61
C ARG A 234 17.58 16.04 -0.50
N TYR A 235 18.36 16.10 -1.57
CA TYR A 235 19.67 15.45 -1.67
C TYR A 235 20.61 15.74 -0.48
N PRO A 236 20.76 16.98 0.01
CA PRO A 236 21.63 17.26 1.15
C PRO A 236 21.21 16.50 2.42
N ILE A 237 19.89 16.44 2.68
CA ILE A 237 19.31 15.76 3.86
C ILE A 237 19.49 14.24 3.72
N LEU A 238 19.16 13.67 2.56
CA LEU A 238 19.27 12.25 2.30
C LEU A 238 20.72 11.77 2.36
N ARG A 239 21.64 12.55 1.79
CA ARG A 239 23.08 12.26 1.85
C ARG A 239 23.61 12.27 3.28
N LYS A 240 23.20 13.24 4.09
CA LYS A 240 23.59 13.30 5.51
C LYS A 240 23.13 12.05 6.25
N ARG A 241 21.84 11.66 6.14
CA ARG A 241 21.28 10.46 6.76
C ARG A 241 22.07 9.20 6.37
N ARG A 242 22.31 9.01 5.08
CA ARG A 242 23.11 7.87 4.57
C ARG A 242 24.50 7.81 5.18
N ASN A 243 25.16 8.96 5.35
CA ASN A 243 26.49 9.01 5.96
C ASN A 243 26.43 8.68 7.45
N ASP A 244 25.40 9.14 8.16
CA ASP A 244 25.21 8.85 9.58
C ASP A 244 24.91 7.35 9.82
N GLU A 245 24.09 6.73 8.96
CA GLU A 245 23.82 5.27 8.98
C GLU A 245 25.10 4.46 8.77
N ARG A 246 25.93 4.83 7.77
CA ARG A 246 27.22 4.18 7.54
C ARG A 246 28.18 4.29 8.72
N ARG A 247 28.23 5.46 9.38
CA ARG A 247 29.06 5.65 10.58
C ARG A 247 28.60 4.80 11.76
N ARG A 248 27.27 4.54 11.88
CA ARG A 248 26.71 3.67 12.92
C ARG A 248 26.97 2.19 12.64
N ALA A 249 26.92 1.77 11.38
CA ALA A 249 27.20 0.39 10.98
C ALA A 249 28.68 -0.01 11.08
N ASN A 250 29.59 0.96 11.11
CA ASN A 250 31.05 0.75 11.23
C ASN A 250 31.56 0.90 12.68
N LYS A 251 30.68 1.12 13.65
CA LYS A 251 30.97 1.10 15.10
C LYS A 251 30.48 -0.20 15.72
#